data_63c077434a40fdb1e3f776e1ddd3304c
#
_entry.id   63c077434a40fdb1e3f776e1ddd3304c
#
_cell.length_a   1.000
_cell.length_b   1.000
_cell.length_c   1.000
_cell.angle_alpha   90.00
_cell.angle_beta   90.00
_cell.angle_gamma   90.00
#
_symmetry.space_group_name_H-M   'P 1'
#
loop_
_entity.id
_entity.type
_entity.pdbx_description
1 polymer ?
#
loop_
_entity_poly.entity_id
_entity_poly.type
_entity_poly.pdbx_seq_one_letter_code
_entity_poly.pdbx_strand_id
1 'polypeptide(L)'
;MGRKAREERQERREDIVAKRSQAKRKTTLMAAGILALIAVIVGYSSYVFVTMDSNVPGAPPGARKLGDEHVHSSLLVRIFGDKFDFAVPSYQIKSSWIHFEDSDGTTIHRHASGVTLGYLFDSLNIGIDTKCFVFPDGRQFCTNEDYSLKYYINHQPVDNIYDHIFEDGDRIMISFGAETPEQVEEQLLELDSQIIKG
;
A
#
# COMPACT_ATOMS: atom_id res chain seq x y z
N MET A 1 -21.40 0.59 84.73
CA MET A 1 -20.57 1.21 83.70
C MET A 1 -20.31 0.32 82.45
N GLY A 2 -20.58 -0.97 82.41
CA GLY A 2 -20.24 -1.84 81.26
C GLY A 2 -21.20 -1.81 80.07
N ARG A 3 -22.42 -1.40 80.15
CA ARG A 3 -23.41 -1.52 79.10
C ARG A 3 -23.28 -0.43 78.04
N LYS A 4 -23.10 0.84 78.37
CA LYS A 4 -22.86 1.93 77.49
C LYS A 4 -21.58 1.76 76.66
N ALA A 5 -20.52 1.29 77.30
CA ALA A 5 -19.25 1.05 76.62
C ALA A 5 -19.30 -0.13 75.62
N ARG A 6 -20.22 -1.08 75.77
CA ARG A 6 -20.44 -2.14 74.77
C ARG A 6 -21.25 -1.64 73.58
N GLU A 7 -22.29 -0.82 73.82
CA GLU A 7 -23.11 -0.20 72.79
C GLU A 7 -22.27 0.72 71.89
N GLU A 8 -21.42 1.59 72.45
CA GLU A 8 -20.52 2.46 71.69
C GLU A 8 -19.49 1.64 70.85
N ARG A 9 -19.04 0.52 71.35
CA ARG A 9 -18.10 -0.36 70.58
C ARG A 9 -18.81 -1.08 69.44
N GLN A 10 -20.09 -1.41 69.62
CA GLN A 10 -20.87 -2.06 68.61
C GLN A 10 -21.21 -1.08 67.48
N GLU A 11 -21.68 0.13 67.82
CA GLU A 11 -21.96 1.19 66.85
C GLU A 11 -20.70 1.54 66.03
N ARG A 12 -19.52 1.67 66.65
CA ARG A 12 -18.25 1.90 65.92
C ARG A 12 -17.90 0.77 64.96
N ARG A 13 -18.19 -0.48 65.32
CA ARG A 13 -17.95 -1.64 64.43
C ARG A 13 -18.91 -1.63 63.27
N GLU A 14 -20.17 -1.35 63.51
CA GLU A 14 -21.16 -1.25 62.43
C GLU A 14 -20.84 -0.12 61.45
N ASP A 15 -20.44 1.06 61.94
CA ASP A 15 -19.99 2.18 61.13
C ASP A 15 -18.75 1.85 60.27
N ILE A 16 -17.78 1.16 60.87
CA ILE A 16 -16.57 0.74 60.12
C ILE A 16 -16.91 -0.27 59.02
N VAL A 17 -17.82 -1.24 59.34
CA VAL A 17 -18.27 -2.25 58.37
C VAL A 17 -19.05 -1.57 57.23
N ALA A 18 -19.95 -0.63 57.58
CA ALA A 18 -20.74 0.10 56.60
C ALA A 18 -19.85 0.95 55.66
N LYS A 19 -18.89 1.69 56.23
CA LYS A 19 -17.92 2.47 55.44
C LYS A 19 -17.04 1.61 54.54
N ARG A 20 -16.60 0.44 55.05
CA ARG A 20 -15.80 -0.50 54.23
C ARG A 20 -16.64 -1.12 53.10
N SER A 21 -17.93 -1.45 53.36
CA SER A 21 -18.81 -1.98 52.33
C SER A 21 -19.10 -0.96 51.24
N GLN A 22 -19.35 0.32 51.63
CA GLN A 22 -19.50 1.41 50.67
C GLN A 22 -18.26 1.69 49.86
N ALA A 23 -17.07 1.68 50.48
CA ALA A 23 -15.81 1.86 49.78
C ALA A 23 -15.56 0.71 48.77
N LYS A 24 -15.76 -0.55 49.16
CA LYS A 24 -15.67 -1.71 48.27
C LYS A 24 -16.67 -1.57 47.09
N ARG A 25 -17.91 -1.19 47.35
CA ARG A 25 -18.92 -1.02 46.32
C ARG A 25 -18.54 0.06 45.30
N LYS A 26 -18.00 1.21 45.78
CA LYS A 26 -17.50 2.28 44.91
C LYS A 26 -16.33 1.77 44.06
N THR A 27 -15.35 1.10 44.66
CA THR A 27 -14.20 0.55 43.92
C THR A 27 -14.65 -0.49 42.88
N THR A 28 -15.58 -1.39 43.23
CA THR A 28 -16.09 -2.38 42.28
C THR A 28 -16.86 -1.72 41.12
N LEU A 29 -17.66 -0.69 41.39
CA LEU A 29 -18.37 0.06 40.37
C LEU A 29 -17.39 0.83 39.43
N MET A 30 -16.34 1.44 40.00
CA MET A 30 -15.29 2.09 39.20
C MET A 30 -14.55 1.06 38.35
N ALA A 31 -14.15 -0.08 38.89
CA ALA A 31 -13.50 -1.14 38.15
C ALA A 31 -14.38 -1.69 37.01
N ALA A 32 -15.68 -1.93 37.33
CA ALA A 32 -16.65 -2.36 36.31
C ALA A 32 -16.83 -1.30 35.20
N GLY A 33 -16.87 -0.01 35.55
CA GLY A 33 -16.93 1.09 34.56
C GLY A 33 -15.70 1.15 33.65
N ILE A 34 -14.50 0.99 34.21
CA ILE A 34 -13.25 0.97 33.44
C ILE A 34 -13.23 -0.24 32.50
N LEU A 35 -13.59 -1.44 32.97
CA LEU A 35 -13.65 -2.63 32.15
C LEU A 35 -14.69 -2.51 31.02
N ALA A 36 -15.85 -1.92 31.29
CA ALA A 36 -16.86 -1.66 30.27
C ALA A 36 -16.32 -0.67 29.20
N LEU A 37 -15.63 0.39 29.61
CA LEU A 37 -15.01 1.34 28.69
C LEU A 37 -13.96 0.66 27.80
N ILE A 38 -13.08 -0.16 28.39
CA ILE A 38 -12.08 -0.93 27.63
C ILE A 38 -12.76 -1.87 26.63
N ALA A 39 -13.81 -2.58 27.07
CA ALA A 39 -14.56 -3.48 26.18
C ALA A 39 -15.20 -2.74 25.00
N VAL A 40 -15.73 -1.53 25.22
CA VAL A 40 -16.30 -0.69 24.15
C VAL A 40 -15.19 -0.24 23.20
N ILE A 41 -14.05 0.23 23.70
CA ILE A 41 -12.93 0.68 22.85
C ILE A 41 -12.41 -0.49 22.01
N VAL A 42 -12.14 -1.64 22.64
CA VAL A 42 -11.63 -2.82 21.92
C VAL A 42 -12.66 -3.33 20.92
N GLY A 43 -13.93 -3.43 21.32
CA GLY A 43 -15.01 -3.88 20.44
C GLY A 43 -15.22 -2.95 19.25
N TYR A 44 -15.21 -1.63 19.47
CA TYR A 44 -15.31 -0.64 18.40
C TYR A 44 -14.09 -0.68 17.47
N SER A 45 -12.87 -0.74 18.03
CA SER A 45 -11.65 -0.84 17.24
C SER A 45 -11.62 -2.11 16.38
N SER A 46 -12.04 -3.25 16.97
CA SER A 46 -12.15 -4.51 16.23
C SER A 46 -13.22 -4.45 15.15
N TYR A 47 -14.37 -3.84 15.43
CA TYR A 47 -15.44 -3.63 14.46
C TYR A 47 -14.94 -2.78 13.28
N VAL A 48 -14.31 -1.63 13.56
CA VAL A 48 -13.72 -0.75 12.53
C VAL A 48 -12.69 -1.53 11.73
N PHE A 49 -11.77 -2.26 12.37
CA PHE A 49 -10.73 -3.03 11.69
C PHE A 49 -11.29 -4.11 10.75
N VAL A 50 -12.36 -4.80 11.16
CA VAL A 50 -12.99 -5.87 10.35
C VAL A 50 -13.91 -5.32 9.26
N THR A 51 -14.53 -4.15 9.49
CA THR A 51 -15.46 -3.53 8.52
C THR A 51 -14.81 -2.45 7.65
N MET A 52 -13.56 -2.07 7.92
CA MET A 52 -12.80 -1.21 6.99
C MET A 52 -12.53 -2.00 5.70
N ASP A 53 -13.44 -1.87 4.74
CA ASP A 53 -13.13 -2.14 3.34
C ASP A 53 -11.99 -1.19 2.93
N SER A 54 -10.84 -1.76 2.62
CA SER A 54 -9.73 -1.23 1.80
C SER A 54 -9.31 0.25 1.88
N ASN A 55 -9.87 1.06 2.76
CA ASN A 55 -9.39 2.42 3.03
C ASN A 55 -8.25 2.40 4.08
N VAL A 56 -7.22 1.60 3.83
CA VAL A 56 -5.97 1.72 4.59
C VAL A 56 -5.40 3.11 4.29
N PRO A 57 -5.09 3.94 5.30
CA PRO A 57 -4.45 5.23 5.06
C PRO A 57 -3.21 5.06 4.17
N GLY A 58 -3.18 5.73 3.01
CA GLY A 58 -2.11 5.59 2.03
C GLY A 58 -2.33 4.51 0.98
N ALA A 59 -3.46 3.80 0.99
CA ALA A 59 -3.81 2.90 -0.11
C ALA A 59 -4.04 3.69 -1.41
N PRO A 60 -3.55 3.18 -2.55
CA PRO A 60 -3.84 3.79 -3.84
C PRO A 60 -5.33 3.70 -4.18
N PRO A 61 -5.85 4.65 -4.99
CA PRO A 61 -7.22 4.59 -5.45
C PRO A 61 -7.53 3.25 -6.13
N GLY A 62 -8.64 2.61 -5.77
CA GLY A 62 -9.06 1.33 -6.35
C GLY A 62 -8.37 0.09 -5.78
N ALA A 63 -7.30 0.24 -5.01
CA ALA A 63 -6.63 -0.90 -4.37
C ALA A 63 -7.56 -1.60 -3.38
N ARG A 64 -7.51 -2.93 -3.37
CA ARG A 64 -8.14 -3.76 -2.35
C ARG A 64 -7.20 -3.97 -1.16
N LYS A 65 -7.38 -5.02 -0.40
CA LYS A 65 -6.59 -5.30 0.79
C LYS A 65 -5.15 -5.64 0.41
N LEU A 66 -4.17 -4.99 1.06
CA LEU A 66 -2.76 -5.33 0.88
C LEU A 66 -2.52 -6.82 1.21
N GLY A 67 -1.87 -7.53 0.29
CA GLY A 67 -1.61 -8.96 0.38
C GLY A 67 -2.78 -9.85 -0.09
N ASP A 68 -3.83 -9.29 -0.72
CA ASP A 68 -4.89 -10.10 -1.32
C ASP A 68 -4.49 -10.70 -2.68
N GLU A 69 -3.40 -10.20 -3.26
CA GLU A 69 -2.82 -10.68 -4.51
C GLU A 69 -1.29 -10.57 -4.47
N HIS A 70 -0.59 -11.43 -5.21
CA HIS A 70 0.86 -11.32 -5.42
C HIS A 70 1.15 -11.79 -6.85
N VAL A 71 1.32 -10.83 -7.73
CA VAL A 71 1.51 -11.04 -9.17
C VAL A 71 2.72 -10.25 -9.68
N HIS A 72 3.31 -10.75 -10.75
CA HIS A 72 4.55 -10.23 -11.33
C HIS A 72 4.37 -9.90 -12.80
N SER A 73 5.02 -8.84 -13.25
CA SER A 73 5.10 -8.52 -14.67
C SER A 73 6.49 -8.06 -15.05
N SER A 74 6.83 -8.18 -16.33
CA SER A 74 8.10 -7.68 -16.86
C SER A 74 7.93 -6.27 -17.43
N LEU A 75 8.87 -5.38 -17.11
CA LEU A 75 8.94 -4.02 -17.65
C LEU A 75 10.25 -3.78 -18.39
N LEU A 76 10.14 -3.23 -19.58
CA LEU A 76 11.26 -2.67 -20.33
C LEU A 76 10.98 -1.20 -20.66
N VAL A 77 11.84 -0.30 -20.22
CA VAL A 77 11.80 1.12 -20.60
C VAL A 77 13.03 1.47 -21.42
N ARG A 78 12.83 1.99 -22.63
CA ARG A 78 13.90 2.46 -23.51
C ARG A 78 13.68 3.91 -23.89
N ILE A 79 14.75 4.71 -23.77
CA ILE A 79 14.76 6.13 -24.12
C ILE A 79 15.88 6.32 -25.14
N PHE A 80 15.54 6.66 -26.38
CA PHE A 80 16.46 6.74 -27.51
C PHE A 80 17.29 5.44 -27.73
N GLY A 81 16.65 4.29 -27.51
CA GLY A 81 17.28 2.99 -27.61
C GLY A 81 18.06 2.54 -26.37
N ASP A 82 18.36 3.41 -25.42
CA ASP A 82 19.04 3.06 -24.18
C ASP A 82 18.06 2.50 -23.15
N LYS A 83 18.41 1.37 -22.52
CA LYS A 83 17.60 0.76 -21.46
C LYS A 83 17.71 1.57 -20.18
N PHE A 84 16.56 1.91 -19.60
CA PHE A 84 16.51 2.52 -18.28
C PHE A 84 16.57 1.46 -17.18
N ASP A 85 17.39 1.70 -16.15
CA ASP A 85 17.63 0.74 -15.08
C ASP A 85 16.92 1.14 -13.79
N PHE A 86 15.89 0.37 -13.39
CA PHE A 86 15.21 0.50 -12.13
C PHE A 86 15.85 -0.29 -10.98
N ALA A 87 16.95 -1.02 -11.20
CA ALA A 87 17.65 -1.79 -10.17
C ALA A 87 18.36 -0.91 -9.14
N VAL A 88 18.56 0.38 -9.45
CA VAL A 88 19.22 1.31 -8.51
C VAL A 88 18.38 1.54 -7.26
N PRO A 89 19.02 1.71 -6.07
CA PRO A 89 18.30 1.79 -4.78
C PRO A 89 17.23 2.88 -4.71
N SER A 90 17.36 3.95 -5.51
CA SER A 90 16.38 5.04 -5.55
C SER A 90 15.02 4.64 -6.09
N TYR A 91 14.88 3.51 -6.78
CA TYR A 91 13.63 3.01 -7.34
C TYR A 91 13.11 1.73 -6.67
N GLN A 92 13.87 1.19 -5.70
CA GLN A 92 13.51 -0.07 -5.03
C GLN A 92 12.59 0.16 -3.84
N ILE A 93 11.57 -0.70 -3.70
CA ILE A 93 10.61 -0.79 -2.55
C ILE A 93 10.00 0.58 -2.20
N LYS A 94 9.50 1.33 -3.19
CA LYS A 94 8.91 2.66 -2.97
C LYS A 94 7.49 2.62 -2.42
N SER A 95 6.80 1.51 -2.61
CA SER A 95 5.45 1.28 -2.11
C SER A 95 5.32 -0.18 -1.67
N SER A 96 4.51 -0.45 -0.64
CA SER A 96 4.16 -1.82 -0.26
C SER A 96 3.13 -2.45 -1.21
N TRP A 97 2.48 -1.65 -2.06
CA TRP A 97 1.38 -2.08 -2.92
C TRP A 97 1.86 -2.59 -4.28
N ILE A 98 2.91 -1.93 -4.80
CA ILE A 98 3.54 -2.22 -6.09
C ILE A 98 4.95 -1.65 -6.09
N HIS A 99 5.95 -2.42 -6.51
CA HIS A 99 7.35 -1.99 -6.48
C HIS A 99 8.29 -2.88 -7.31
N PHE A 100 9.53 -2.44 -7.42
CA PHE A 100 10.70 -3.26 -7.77
C PHE A 100 11.42 -3.65 -6.48
N GLU A 101 12.01 -4.85 -6.43
CA GLU A 101 12.78 -5.34 -5.28
C GLU A 101 14.01 -6.17 -5.69
N ASP A 102 14.81 -6.61 -4.72
CA ASP A 102 15.99 -7.48 -4.92
C ASP A 102 17.04 -6.97 -5.92
N SER A 103 17.15 -5.64 -6.08
CA SER A 103 17.99 -5.02 -7.10
C SER A 103 17.65 -5.51 -8.51
N ASP A 104 16.42 -5.94 -8.74
CA ASP A 104 15.86 -6.20 -10.06
C ASP A 104 15.12 -4.95 -10.55
N GLY A 105 15.46 -4.48 -11.72
CA GLY A 105 14.83 -3.33 -12.38
C GLY A 105 13.89 -3.74 -13.53
N THR A 106 13.59 -5.03 -13.65
CA THR A 106 12.79 -5.57 -14.75
C THR A 106 11.50 -6.24 -14.30
N THR A 107 11.44 -6.76 -13.08
CA THR A 107 10.23 -7.38 -12.54
C THR A 107 9.50 -6.42 -11.63
N ILE A 108 8.23 -6.17 -11.92
CA ILE A 108 7.31 -5.42 -11.06
C ILE A 108 6.57 -6.43 -10.19
N HIS A 109 6.52 -6.18 -8.88
CA HIS A 109 5.74 -6.93 -7.90
C HIS A 109 4.51 -6.12 -7.50
N ARG A 110 3.31 -6.72 -7.58
CA ARG A 110 2.05 -6.10 -7.13
C ARG A 110 1.40 -6.97 -6.06
N HIS A 111 1.17 -6.37 -4.89
CA HIS A 111 0.70 -7.04 -3.68
C HIS A 111 -0.77 -6.78 -3.34
N ALA A 112 -1.50 -6.12 -4.21
CA ALA A 112 -2.94 -5.93 -4.05
C ALA A 112 -3.64 -5.78 -5.40
N SER A 113 -4.83 -6.35 -5.51
CA SER A 113 -5.68 -6.15 -6.67
C SER A 113 -6.14 -4.70 -6.79
N GLY A 114 -6.35 -4.24 -8.02
CA GLY A 114 -6.81 -2.88 -8.30
C GLY A 114 -5.72 -1.80 -8.29
N VAL A 115 -4.44 -2.15 -8.05
CA VAL A 115 -3.32 -1.21 -8.12
C VAL A 115 -2.84 -1.07 -9.56
N THR A 116 -2.77 0.16 -10.05
CA THR A 116 -2.41 0.48 -11.43
C THR A 116 -0.90 0.69 -11.62
N LEU A 117 -0.43 0.59 -12.88
CA LEU A 117 0.92 1.01 -13.27
C LEU A 117 1.15 2.50 -13.01
N GLY A 118 0.14 3.35 -13.17
CA GLY A 118 0.24 4.76 -12.83
C GLY A 118 0.69 4.98 -11.40
N TYR A 119 0.12 4.24 -10.46
CA TYR A 119 0.55 4.33 -9.07
C TYR A 119 2.00 3.86 -8.86
N LEU A 120 2.49 2.86 -9.60
CA LEU A 120 3.92 2.51 -9.58
C LEU A 120 4.76 3.72 -9.95
N PHE A 121 4.51 4.34 -11.12
CA PHE A 121 5.29 5.46 -11.59
C PHE A 121 5.17 6.69 -10.68
N ASP A 122 3.98 6.98 -10.15
CA ASP A 122 3.78 8.03 -9.15
C ASP A 122 4.63 7.79 -7.89
N SER A 123 4.71 6.55 -7.41
CA SER A 123 5.55 6.18 -6.26
C SER A 123 7.04 6.38 -6.49
N LEU A 124 7.47 6.33 -7.76
CA LEU A 124 8.83 6.59 -8.22
C LEU A 124 9.08 8.08 -8.54
N ASN A 125 8.06 8.94 -8.40
CA ASN A 125 8.05 10.33 -8.86
C ASN A 125 8.30 10.47 -10.38
N ILE A 126 7.83 9.50 -11.15
CA ILE A 126 7.90 9.51 -12.62
C ILE A 126 6.51 9.84 -13.15
N GLY A 127 6.40 10.91 -13.92
CA GLY A 127 5.17 11.27 -14.62
C GLY A 127 5.04 10.49 -15.93
N ILE A 128 3.87 9.89 -16.16
CA ILE A 128 3.55 9.26 -17.44
C ILE A 128 2.16 9.69 -17.89
N ASP A 129 2.01 10.00 -19.16
CA ASP A 129 0.73 10.23 -19.81
C ASP A 129 0.78 9.75 -21.29
N THR A 130 -0.22 10.07 -22.07
CA THR A 130 -0.30 9.66 -23.50
C THR A 130 0.81 10.26 -24.37
N LYS A 131 1.54 11.27 -23.89
CA LYS A 131 2.50 12.04 -24.70
C LYS A 131 3.88 12.13 -24.07
N CYS A 132 3.96 12.13 -22.74
CA CYS A 132 5.19 12.45 -22.01
C CYS A 132 5.56 11.37 -21.00
N PHE A 133 6.87 11.13 -20.90
CA PHE A 133 7.52 10.43 -19.81
C PHE A 133 8.45 11.41 -19.10
N VAL A 134 8.24 11.66 -17.81
CA VAL A 134 8.92 12.71 -17.05
C VAL A 134 9.64 12.11 -15.86
N PHE A 135 10.96 12.26 -15.81
CA PHE A 135 11.80 11.77 -14.71
C PHE A 135 11.76 12.69 -13.49
N PRO A 136 12.13 12.17 -12.29
CA PRO A 136 12.16 12.97 -11.05
C PRO A 136 13.14 14.15 -11.10
N ASP A 137 14.14 14.10 -11.95
CA ASP A 137 15.12 15.16 -12.17
C ASP A 137 14.65 16.26 -13.14
N GLY A 138 13.42 16.14 -13.64
CA GLY A 138 12.78 17.10 -14.54
C GLY A 138 13.07 16.87 -16.02
N ARG A 139 13.82 15.84 -16.40
CA ARG A 139 13.98 15.48 -17.83
C ARG A 139 12.63 14.98 -18.35
N GLN A 140 12.23 15.49 -19.52
CA GLN A 140 10.94 15.18 -20.15
C GLN A 140 11.19 14.61 -21.56
N PHE A 141 10.49 13.53 -21.86
CA PHE A 141 10.52 12.84 -23.14
C PHE A 141 9.08 12.82 -23.67
N CYS A 142 8.77 13.84 -24.48
CA CYS A 142 7.42 14.06 -24.99
C CYS A 142 7.37 13.85 -26.51
N THR A 143 6.32 13.18 -26.97
CA THR A 143 6.02 13.01 -28.40
C THR A 143 6.01 14.37 -29.12
N ASN A 144 6.73 14.46 -30.23
CA ASN A 144 6.81 15.63 -31.10
C ASN A 144 6.91 15.18 -32.59
N GLU A 145 7.36 16.06 -33.48
CA GLU A 145 7.48 15.74 -34.92
C GLU A 145 8.52 14.68 -35.23
N ASP A 146 9.61 14.59 -34.42
CA ASP A 146 10.75 13.71 -34.66
C ASP A 146 10.70 12.42 -33.84
N TYR A 147 10.10 12.45 -32.63
CA TYR A 147 10.14 11.38 -31.65
C TYR A 147 8.74 11.07 -31.11
N SER A 148 8.49 9.80 -30.79
CA SER A 148 7.21 9.36 -30.20
C SER A 148 7.43 8.50 -28.98
N LEU A 149 6.55 8.71 -27.98
CA LEU A 149 6.38 7.81 -26.83
C LEU A 149 5.41 6.72 -27.23
N LYS A 150 5.79 5.47 -27.01
CA LYS A 150 5.06 4.27 -27.40
C LYS A 150 4.91 3.36 -26.20
N TYR A 151 3.73 2.76 -26.06
CA TYR A 151 3.43 1.79 -25.00
C TYR A 151 2.96 0.48 -25.62
N TYR A 152 3.40 -0.63 -25.06
CA TYR A 152 2.98 -1.96 -25.46
C TYR A 152 2.68 -2.81 -24.22
N ILE A 153 1.65 -3.61 -24.29
CA ILE A 153 1.30 -4.65 -23.33
C ILE A 153 1.14 -5.95 -24.12
N ASN A 154 1.96 -6.95 -23.80
CA ASN A 154 1.96 -8.25 -24.50
C ASN A 154 2.02 -8.07 -26.03
N HIS A 155 2.96 -7.25 -26.52
CA HIS A 155 3.15 -6.88 -27.92
C HIS A 155 2.03 -6.05 -28.56
N GLN A 156 0.95 -5.77 -27.84
CA GLN A 156 -0.13 -4.94 -28.37
C GLN A 156 0.16 -3.46 -28.08
N PRO A 157 0.16 -2.57 -29.08
CA PRO A 157 0.30 -1.16 -28.84
C PRO A 157 -0.94 -0.63 -28.11
N VAL A 158 -0.72 0.24 -27.13
CA VAL A 158 -1.75 0.90 -26.34
C VAL A 158 -1.46 2.41 -26.24
N ASP A 159 -2.49 3.22 -26.11
CA ASP A 159 -2.32 4.68 -26.03
C ASP A 159 -1.81 5.15 -24.68
N ASN A 160 -2.10 4.41 -23.62
CA ASN A 160 -1.77 4.75 -22.24
C ASN A 160 -1.73 3.50 -21.37
N ILE A 161 -0.85 3.50 -20.36
CA ILE A 161 -0.73 2.43 -19.38
C ILE A 161 -1.02 2.90 -17.95
N TYR A 162 -1.32 4.17 -17.73
CA TYR A 162 -1.48 4.75 -16.38
C TYR A 162 -2.55 4.02 -15.57
N ASP A 163 -3.71 3.78 -16.16
CA ASP A 163 -4.82 3.08 -15.51
C ASP A 163 -4.78 1.56 -15.66
N HIS A 164 -3.71 1.03 -16.29
CA HIS A 164 -3.60 -0.40 -16.52
C HIS A 164 -3.25 -1.15 -15.23
N ILE A 165 -4.03 -2.20 -14.95
CA ILE A 165 -3.79 -3.17 -13.87
C ILE A 165 -3.31 -4.44 -14.55
N PHE A 166 -2.00 -4.72 -14.48
CA PHE A 166 -1.41 -5.88 -15.15
C PHE A 166 -1.79 -7.20 -14.47
N GLU A 167 -1.77 -8.27 -15.25
CA GLU A 167 -1.93 -9.63 -14.78
C GLU A 167 -0.59 -10.35 -14.63
N ASP A 168 -0.58 -11.50 -13.94
CA ASP A 168 0.64 -12.27 -13.73
C ASP A 168 1.23 -12.73 -15.07
N GLY A 169 2.49 -12.42 -15.28
CA GLY A 169 3.20 -12.74 -16.53
C GLY A 169 3.08 -11.69 -17.64
N ASP A 170 2.34 -10.60 -17.44
CA ASP A 170 2.27 -9.52 -18.41
C ASP A 170 3.64 -8.93 -18.74
N ARG A 171 3.81 -8.51 -20.00
CA ARG A 171 5.01 -7.92 -20.54
C ARG A 171 4.75 -6.50 -21.04
N ILE A 172 5.39 -5.53 -20.39
CA ILE A 172 5.11 -4.11 -20.59
C ILE A 172 6.36 -3.44 -21.17
N MET A 173 6.18 -2.71 -22.27
CA MET A 173 7.24 -1.90 -22.85
C MET A 173 6.84 -0.44 -22.95
N ILE A 174 7.77 0.42 -22.58
CA ILE A 174 7.74 1.86 -22.82
C ILE A 174 8.94 2.20 -23.68
N SER A 175 8.72 2.79 -24.86
CA SER A 175 9.79 3.18 -25.77
C SER A 175 9.59 4.61 -26.22
N PHE A 176 10.64 5.43 -26.09
CA PHE A 176 10.66 6.80 -26.59
C PHE A 176 11.82 6.99 -27.54
N GLY A 177 11.51 7.41 -28.75
CA GLY A 177 12.50 7.70 -29.81
C GLY A 177 11.87 7.70 -31.20
N ALA A 178 12.73 7.60 -32.22
CA ALA A 178 12.39 7.51 -33.64
C ALA A 178 12.53 6.09 -34.17
N GLU A 179 12.24 5.08 -33.32
CA GLU A 179 12.40 3.68 -33.68
C GLU A 179 11.54 3.28 -34.86
N THR A 180 12.15 2.56 -35.82
CA THR A 180 11.44 1.89 -36.90
C THR A 180 10.63 0.70 -36.36
N PRO A 181 9.64 0.18 -37.11
CA PRO A 181 8.91 -1.02 -36.69
C PRO A 181 9.83 -2.21 -36.37
N GLU A 182 10.90 -2.41 -37.12
CA GLU A 182 11.88 -3.48 -36.90
C GLU A 182 12.63 -3.29 -35.57
N GLN A 183 13.00 -2.04 -35.22
CA GLN A 183 13.67 -1.73 -33.95
C GLN A 183 12.70 -1.89 -32.77
N VAL A 184 11.43 -1.57 -32.94
CA VAL A 184 10.40 -1.85 -31.93
C VAL A 184 10.26 -3.35 -31.70
N GLU A 185 10.25 -4.16 -32.77
CA GLU A 185 10.19 -5.62 -32.68
C GLU A 185 11.41 -6.19 -31.94
N GLU A 186 12.61 -5.68 -32.21
CA GLU A 186 13.82 -6.06 -31.48
C GLU A 186 13.69 -5.76 -29.96
N GLN A 187 13.10 -4.63 -29.59
CA GLN A 187 12.87 -4.28 -28.19
C GLN A 187 11.83 -5.20 -27.54
N LEU A 188 10.77 -5.59 -28.28
CA LEU A 188 9.76 -6.54 -27.80
C LEU A 188 10.36 -7.95 -27.60
N LEU A 189 11.24 -8.40 -28.50
CA LEU A 189 11.97 -9.65 -28.33
C LEU A 189 12.93 -9.61 -27.11
N GLU A 190 13.55 -8.46 -26.84
CA GLU A 190 14.33 -8.28 -25.61
C GLU A 190 13.44 -8.40 -24.38
N LEU A 191 12.26 -7.75 -24.37
CA LEU A 191 11.29 -7.85 -23.29
C LEU A 191 10.89 -9.31 -23.05
N ASP A 192 10.67 -10.10 -24.10
CA ASP A 192 10.35 -11.52 -23.99
C ASP A 192 11.45 -12.36 -23.37
N SER A 193 12.71 -11.95 -23.59
CA SER A 193 13.88 -12.62 -23.01
C SER A 193 14.06 -12.37 -21.52
N GLN A 194 13.38 -11.36 -20.94
CA GLN A 194 13.50 -11.03 -19.54
C GLN A 194 12.84 -12.14 -18.69
N ILE A 195 13.53 -12.55 -17.62
CA ILE A 195 13.02 -13.51 -16.66
C ILE A 195 12.19 -12.74 -15.63
N ILE A 196 10.93 -13.07 -15.51
CA ILE A 196 10.07 -12.58 -14.43
C ILE A 196 10.43 -13.37 -13.18
N LYS A 197 10.89 -12.66 -12.15
CA LYS A 197 11.26 -13.25 -10.87
C LYS A 197 10.08 -13.17 -9.90
N GLY A 198 9.77 -14.28 -9.23
CA GLY A 198 8.68 -14.39 -8.26
C GLY A 198 9.06 -15.23 -7.09
#